data_eb860acef97e52b2fb9a7253023d2df7
#
_entry.id   eb860acef97e52b2fb9a7253023d2df7
#
_cell.length_a   1.000
_cell.length_b   1.000
_cell.length_c   1.000
_cell.angle_alpha   90.00
_cell.angle_beta   90.00
_cell.angle_gamma   90.00
#
_symmetry.space_group_name_H-M   'P 1'
#
loop_
_entity.id
_entity.type
_entity.pdbx_description
1 polymer ?
#
loop_
_entity_poly.entity_id
_entity_poly.type
_entity_poly.pdbx_seq_one_letter_code
_entity_poly.pdbx_strand_id
1 'polypeptide(L)'
;GNGGLYRAANGRWFNYHHVGNNCTGFSTSTTSSSYTIYVNGAIYATGNIVAYSDRRVKENIVPIDNALEKVNKLAGVYYNRIDDEKKTREIGFIAQDVNEVSPELVTYAEDVDEYGVKYGNTTALLVEAVKELTRQVNDLKKKLEEK
;
A
#
# COMPACT_ATOMS: atom_id res chain seq x y z
N GLY A 1 3.73 23.48 20.63
CA GLY A 1 4.99 23.48 19.88
C GLY A 1 5.38 22.08 19.46
N ASN A 2 6.13 21.95 18.35
CA ASN A 2 6.67 20.69 17.88
C ASN A 2 7.78 20.20 18.82
N GLY A 3 7.88 18.91 19.05
CA GLY A 3 8.90 18.32 19.92
C GLY A 3 9.42 16.99 19.39
N GLY A 4 10.59 16.58 19.85
CA GLY A 4 11.18 15.31 19.46
C GLY A 4 12.67 15.23 19.78
N LEU A 5 13.31 14.11 19.44
CA LEU A 5 14.74 13.90 19.54
C LEU A 5 15.42 14.28 18.23
N TYR A 6 16.24 15.33 18.27
CA TYR A 6 16.96 15.85 17.10
C TYR A 6 18.38 15.27 16.99
N ARG A 7 18.75 14.86 15.79
CA ARG A 7 20.09 14.38 15.49
C ARG A 7 20.88 15.47 14.74
N ALA A 8 21.75 16.17 15.47
CA ALA A 8 22.48 17.32 14.93
C ALA A 8 23.44 16.98 13.78
N ALA A 9 24.00 15.76 13.74
CA ALA A 9 25.04 15.38 12.78
C ALA A 9 24.59 15.36 11.30
N ASN A 10 23.29 15.19 11.04
CA ASN A 10 22.74 15.14 9.68
C ASN A 10 21.50 16.02 9.49
N GLY A 11 21.18 16.88 10.45
CA GLY A 11 20.05 17.80 10.36
C GLY A 11 18.66 17.15 10.37
N ARG A 12 18.55 15.88 10.76
CA ARG A 12 17.29 15.15 10.77
C ARG A 12 16.79 14.84 12.18
N TRP A 13 15.49 14.87 12.35
CA TRP A 13 14.83 14.39 13.55
C TRP A 13 14.88 12.86 13.60
N PHE A 14 15.29 12.31 14.72
CA PHE A 14 15.18 10.87 14.97
C PHE A 14 13.70 10.48 15.21
N ASN A 15 13.01 11.28 15.99
CA ASN A 15 11.58 11.20 16.25
C ASN A 15 11.06 12.64 16.29
N TYR A 16 10.14 12.96 15.42
CA TYR A 16 9.55 14.29 15.30
C TYR A 16 8.03 14.20 15.45
N HIS A 17 7.49 14.83 16.47
CA HIS A 17 6.06 14.95 16.68
C HIS A 17 5.58 16.34 16.28
N HIS A 18 4.72 16.39 15.28
CA HIS A 18 4.12 17.62 14.79
C HIS A 18 2.72 17.79 15.38
N VAL A 19 2.57 18.72 16.34
CA VAL A 19 1.31 18.91 17.08
C VAL A 19 0.18 19.34 16.16
N GLY A 20 0.44 20.19 15.16
CA GLY A 20 -0.59 20.67 14.22
C GLY A 20 -1.14 19.58 13.31
N ASN A 21 -0.31 18.61 12.91
CA ASN A 21 -0.71 17.52 12.00
C ASN A 21 -1.07 16.23 12.76
N ASN A 22 -0.89 16.20 14.09
CA ASN A 22 -1.06 14.99 14.90
C ASN A 22 -0.32 13.76 14.33
N CYS A 23 0.89 13.98 13.82
CA CYS A 23 1.72 12.99 13.15
C CYS A 23 3.07 12.83 13.84
N THR A 24 3.58 11.60 13.88
CA THR A 24 4.97 11.32 14.31
C THR A 24 5.80 10.91 13.11
N GLY A 25 6.85 11.69 12.82
CA GLY A 25 7.84 11.40 11.78
C GLY A 25 9.06 10.70 12.35
N PHE A 26 9.57 9.70 11.62
CA PHE A 26 10.83 9.04 11.93
C PHE A 26 11.83 9.30 10.82
N SER A 27 13.05 9.71 11.20
CA SER A 27 14.15 10.02 10.26
C SER A 27 13.82 11.10 9.22
N THR A 28 12.93 12.04 9.56
CA THR A 28 12.47 13.09 8.65
C THR A 28 12.34 14.43 9.37
N SER A 29 12.41 15.52 8.63
CA SER A 29 12.06 16.88 9.06
C SER A 29 10.68 17.32 8.56
N THR A 30 10.06 16.53 7.71
CA THR A 30 8.71 16.76 7.18
C THR A 30 7.75 15.71 7.72
N THR A 31 6.49 16.08 7.87
CA THR A 31 5.39 15.20 8.27
C THR A 31 4.20 15.48 7.36
N SER A 32 3.31 14.52 7.28
CA SER A 32 2.05 14.64 6.54
C SER A 32 0.87 14.61 7.50
N SER A 33 -0.11 15.45 7.28
CA SER A 33 -1.38 15.41 8.01
C SER A 33 -2.25 14.20 7.61
N SER A 34 -1.94 13.59 6.47
CA SER A 34 -2.62 12.40 5.96
C SER A 34 -2.24 11.11 6.71
N TYR A 35 -1.13 11.13 7.47
CA TYR A 35 -0.60 9.94 8.17
C TYR A 35 -0.29 10.23 9.63
N THR A 36 -0.67 9.31 10.52
CA THR A 36 -0.29 9.39 11.95
C THR A 36 1.21 9.10 12.16
N ILE A 37 1.78 8.23 11.33
CA ILE A 37 3.22 7.91 11.33
C ILE A 37 3.77 8.10 9.92
N TYR A 38 4.76 8.95 9.78
CA TYR A 38 5.49 9.19 8.52
C TYR A 38 6.96 8.77 8.69
N VAL A 39 7.41 7.78 7.92
CA VAL A 39 8.76 7.22 8.02
C VAL A 39 9.50 7.46 6.70
N ASN A 40 10.60 8.22 6.76
CA ASN A 40 11.50 8.36 5.61
C ASN A 40 12.57 7.26 5.67
N GLY A 41 12.20 6.08 5.18
CA GLY A 41 13.05 4.88 5.17
C GLY A 41 12.24 3.59 5.25
N ALA A 42 12.94 2.47 5.31
CA ALA A 42 12.32 1.17 5.45
C ALA A 42 11.85 0.90 6.89
N ILE A 43 10.78 0.13 7.03
CA ILE A 43 10.31 -0.40 8.32
C ILE A 43 10.64 -1.89 8.37
N TYR A 44 11.41 -2.30 9.38
CA TYR A 44 11.70 -3.70 9.68
C TYR A 44 11.04 -4.09 11.01
N ALA A 45 10.12 -5.05 10.95
CA ALA A 45 9.46 -5.59 12.12
C ALA A 45 9.96 -7.03 12.37
N THR A 46 10.37 -7.35 13.61
CA THR A 46 10.77 -8.70 14.01
C THR A 46 9.59 -9.62 14.33
N GLY A 47 8.38 -9.08 14.32
CA GLY A 47 7.11 -9.79 14.54
C GLY A 47 6.09 -9.43 13.48
N ASN A 48 4.84 -9.85 13.71
CA ASN A 48 3.75 -9.60 12.78
C ASN A 48 3.37 -8.11 12.74
N ILE A 49 3.07 -7.61 11.53
CA ILE A 49 2.36 -6.34 11.36
C ILE A 49 0.86 -6.66 11.26
N VAL A 50 0.09 -6.22 12.26
CA VAL A 50 -1.35 -6.49 12.36
C VAL A 50 -2.15 -5.24 12.02
N ALA A 51 -3.02 -5.34 11.02
CA ALA A 51 -3.97 -4.29 10.68
C ALA A 51 -5.34 -4.59 11.31
N TYR A 52 -5.96 -3.57 11.93
CA TYR A 52 -7.30 -3.70 12.51
C TYR A 52 -8.35 -3.94 11.42
N SER A 53 -9.10 -5.04 11.53
CA SER A 53 -10.04 -5.48 10.49
C SER A 53 -11.31 -6.13 11.06
N ASP A 54 -11.76 -5.68 12.24
CA ASP A 54 -12.95 -6.21 12.90
C ASP A 54 -14.23 -5.88 12.11
N ARG A 55 -15.14 -6.86 12.00
CA ARG A 55 -16.43 -6.69 11.32
C ARG A 55 -17.28 -5.58 11.92
N ARG A 56 -17.19 -5.37 13.24
CA ARG A 56 -17.99 -4.39 13.99
C ARG A 56 -17.71 -2.93 13.61
N VAL A 57 -16.60 -2.67 12.94
CA VAL A 57 -16.23 -1.31 12.46
C VAL A 57 -16.41 -1.15 10.97
N LYS A 58 -17.07 -2.10 10.31
CA LYS A 58 -17.30 -2.10 8.87
C LYS A 58 -18.78 -2.16 8.55
N GLU A 59 -19.20 -1.42 7.56
CA GLU A 59 -20.54 -1.43 7.01
C GLU A 59 -20.51 -1.60 5.49
N ASN A 60 -21.67 -1.80 4.86
CA ASN A 60 -21.79 -1.96 3.41
C ASN A 60 -20.85 -3.03 2.83
N ILE A 61 -20.71 -4.15 3.54
CA ILE A 61 -19.78 -5.22 3.18
C ILE A 61 -20.34 -5.99 2.00
N VAL A 62 -19.67 -5.84 0.85
CA VAL A 62 -19.97 -6.55 -0.40
C VAL A 62 -18.71 -7.27 -0.91
N PRO A 63 -18.86 -8.40 -1.61
CA PRO A 63 -17.73 -9.04 -2.30
C PRO A 63 -17.08 -8.11 -3.33
N ILE A 64 -15.78 -8.27 -3.55
CA ILE A 64 -15.08 -7.59 -4.64
C ILE A 64 -15.51 -8.23 -5.96
N ASP A 65 -16.03 -7.42 -6.86
CA ASP A 65 -16.47 -7.83 -8.19
C ASP A 65 -15.34 -7.71 -9.23
N ASN A 66 -15.44 -8.49 -10.31
CA ASN A 66 -14.51 -8.46 -11.44
C ASN A 66 -13.03 -8.49 -11.02
N ALA A 67 -12.72 -9.26 -9.96
CA ALA A 67 -11.41 -9.24 -9.34
C ALA A 67 -10.32 -9.75 -10.28
N LEU A 68 -10.59 -10.79 -11.06
CA LEU A 68 -9.64 -11.34 -12.03
C LEU A 68 -9.35 -10.33 -13.16
N GLU A 69 -10.37 -9.63 -13.65
CA GLU A 69 -10.21 -8.58 -14.66
C GLU A 69 -9.35 -7.42 -14.11
N LYS A 70 -9.63 -6.97 -12.89
CA LYS A 70 -8.84 -5.93 -12.23
C LYS A 70 -7.37 -6.33 -12.09
N VAL A 71 -7.11 -7.56 -11.62
CA VAL A 71 -5.73 -8.08 -11.49
C VAL A 71 -5.02 -8.15 -12.84
N ASN A 72 -5.71 -8.55 -13.91
CA ASN A 72 -5.14 -8.61 -15.26
C ASN A 72 -4.79 -7.24 -15.84
N LYS A 73 -5.40 -6.17 -15.35
CA LYS A 73 -5.09 -4.78 -15.72
C LYS A 73 -3.95 -4.18 -14.91
N LEU A 74 -3.63 -4.73 -13.73
CA LEU A 74 -2.52 -4.26 -12.91
C LEU A 74 -1.19 -4.71 -13.52
N ALA A 75 -0.22 -3.79 -13.60
CA ALA A 75 1.12 -4.06 -14.09
C ALA A 75 2.13 -4.02 -12.94
N GLY A 76 2.70 -5.18 -12.60
CA GLY A 76 3.91 -5.23 -11.75
C GLY A 76 5.13 -4.80 -12.56
N VAL A 77 5.94 -3.91 -12.03
CA VAL A 77 7.09 -3.34 -12.73
C VAL A 77 8.38 -3.47 -11.93
N TYR A 78 9.51 -3.50 -12.64
CA TYR A 78 10.80 -3.23 -12.05
C TYR A 78 11.12 -1.74 -12.19
N TYR A 79 11.71 -1.16 -11.15
CA TYR A 79 12.11 0.24 -11.16
C TYR A 79 13.39 0.48 -10.35
N ASN A 80 13.96 1.67 -10.50
CA ASN A 80 14.99 2.19 -9.61
C ASN A 80 14.50 3.52 -9.06
N ARG A 81 14.70 3.76 -7.78
CA ARG A 81 14.36 5.04 -7.19
C ARG A 81 15.28 6.14 -7.71
N ILE A 82 14.72 7.33 -7.96
CA ILE A 82 15.49 8.49 -8.43
C ILE A 82 16.45 8.95 -7.33
N ASP A 83 16.01 8.89 -6.08
CA ASP A 83 16.73 9.32 -4.87
C ASP A 83 17.68 8.24 -4.28
N ASP A 84 17.77 7.05 -4.87
CA ASP A 84 18.75 6.02 -4.51
C ASP A 84 20.02 6.16 -5.37
N GLU A 85 21.14 6.57 -4.72
CA GLU A 85 22.44 6.70 -5.40
C GLU A 85 22.94 5.39 -6.01
N LYS A 86 22.64 4.26 -5.38
CA LYS A 86 23.04 2.92 -5.86
C LYS A 86 22.19 2.41 -7.02
N LYS A 87 21.07 3.08 -7.30
CA LYS A 87 20.11 2.65 -8.33
C LYS A 87 19.70 1.18 -8.17
N THR A 88 19.47 0.75 -6.95
CA THR A 88 19.04 -0.61 -6.64
C THR A 88 17.74 -0.92 -7.39
N ARG A 89 17.71 -2.06 -8.07
CA ARG A 89 16.50 -2.50 -8.79
C ARG A 89 15.48 -3.04 -7.81
N GLU A 90 14.30 -2.48 -7.84
CA GLU A 90 13.16 -2.85 -7.00
C GLU A 90 12.01 -3.38 -7.85
N ILE A 91 11.00 -3.94 -7.20
CA ILE A 91 9.77 -4.43 -7.82
C ILE A 91 8.56 -3.85 -7.09
N GLY A 92 7.52 -3.48 -7.83
CA GLY A 92 6.29 -2.95 -7.25
C GLY A 92 5.31 -2.48 -8.30
N PHE A 93 4.44 -1.57 -7.89
CA PHE A 93 3.43 -0.95 -8.75
C PHE A 93 3.70 0.55 -8.88
N ILE A 94 3.20 1.13 -9.97
CA ILE A 94 3.05 2.58 -10.10
C ILE A 94 1.68 2.96 -9.54
N ALA A 95 1.64 3.82 -8.52
CA ALA A 95 0.41 4.12 -7.79
C ALA A 95 -0.66 4.77 -8.68
N GLN A 96 -0.27 5.59 -9.65
CA GLN A 96 -1.17 6.20 -10.61
C GLN A 96 -1.86 5.15 -11.49
N ASP A 97 -1.12 4.15 -11.98
CA ASP A 97 -1.68 3.06 -12.80
C ASP A 97 -2.64 2.18 -11.98
N VAL A 98 -2.30 1.92 -10.70
CA VAL A 98 -3.20 1.21 -9.78
C VAL A 98 -4.48 2.01 -9.54
N ASN A 99 -4.39 3.32 -9.44
CA ASN A 99 -5.54 4.19 -9.21
C ASN A 99 -6.55 4.17 -10.37
N GLU A 100 -6.10 4.00 -11.60
CA GLU A 100 -6.98 3.84 -12.77
C GLU A 100 -7.79 2.53 -12.74
N VAL A 101 -7.24 1.48 -12.12
CA VAL A 101 -7.86 0.15 -12.06
C VAL A 101 -8.68 -0.06 -10.80
N SER A 102 -8.17 0.39 -9.66
CA SER A 102 -8.75 0.14 -8.33
C SER A 102 -8.33 1.27 -7.35
N PRO A 103 -9.03 2.40 -7.38
CA PRO A 103 -8.69 3.58 -6.57
C PRO A 103 -8.72 3.28 -5.06
N GLU A 104 -9.47 2.27 -4.63
CA GLU A 104 -9.52 1.83 -3.22
C GLU A 104 -8.17 1.30 -2.72
N LEU A 105 -7.28 0.88 -3.60
CA LEU A 105 -5.93 0.42 -3.28
C LEU A 105 -4.90 1.54 -3.20
N VAL A 106 -5.32 2.78 -3.47
CA VAL A 106 -4.42 3.93 -3.49
C VAL A 106 -4.78 4.93 -2.40
N THR A 107 -3.83 5.68 -1.95
CA THR A 107 -4.00 6.89 -1.14
C THR A 107 -3.23 8.02 -1.79
N TYR A 108 -3.77 9.23 -1.72
CA TYR A 108 -3.10 10.46 -2.12
C TYR A 108 -3.03 11.40 -0.93
N ALA A 109 -1.84 11.82 -0.59
CA ALA A 109 -1.56 12.76 0.48
C ALA A 109 -1.37 14.16 -0.11
N GLU A 110 -2.41 14.98 -0.08
CA GLU A 110 -2.43 16.33 -0.69
C GLU A 110 -1.36 17.26 -0.14
N ASP A 111 -1.05 17.15 1.16
CA ASP A 111 -0.12 18.02 1.87
C ASP A 111 1.35 17.78 1.52
N VAL A 112 1.68 16.65 0.92
CA VAL A 112 3.04 16.30 0.45
C VAL A 112 3.07 15.95 -1.04
N ASP A 113 1.91 15.97 -1.72
CA ASP A 113 1.75 15.64 -3.14
C ASP A 113 2.29 14.23 -3.49
N GLU A 114 1.94 13.24 -2.64
CA GLU A 114 2.44 11.87 -2.79
C GLU A 114 1.32 10.85 -2.93
N TYR A 115 1.49 9.94 -3.88
CA TYR A 115 0.68 8.73 -4.03
C TYR A 115 1.30 7.55 -3.30
N GLY A 116 0.44 6.71 -2.69
CA GLY A 116 0.85 5.47 -2.04
C GLY A 116 -0.06 4.31 -2.40
N VAL A 117 0.51 3.11 -2.50
CA VAL A 117 -0.24 1.87 -2.69
C VAL A 117 -0.43 1.17 -1.35
N LYS A 118 -1.66 0.79 -1.05
CA LYS A 118 -2.04 -0.01 0.13
C LYS A 118 -1.71 -1.48 -0.14
N TYR A 119 -0.44 -1.84 -0.19
CA TYR A 119 0.03 -3.19 -0.57
C TYR A 119 -0.65 -4.31 0.20
N GLY A 120 -0.89 -4.17 1.50
CA GLY A 120 -1.59 -5.17 2.30
C GLY A 120 -3.02 -5.46 1.81
N ASN A 121 -3.69 -4.44 1.26
CA ASN A 121 -5.07 -4.55 0.79
C ASN A 121 -5.17 -5.28 -0.56
N THR A 122 -4.09 -5.32 -1.35
CA THR A 122 -4.05 -6.08 -2.61
C THR A 122 -4.30 -7.57 -2.41
N THR A 123 -4.01 -8.08 -1.20
CA THR A 123 -4.27 -9.48 -0.84
C THR A 123 -5.75 -9.85 -0.97
N ALA A 124 -6.67 -8.95 -0.58
CA ALA A 124 -8.10 -9.20 -0.69
C ALA A 124 -8.55 -9.31 -2.16
N LEU A 125 -8.04 -8.42 -3.02
CA LEU A 125 -8.29 -8.47 -4.47
C LEU A 125 -7.75 -9.78 -5.07
N LEU A 126 -6.53 -10.18 -4.72
CA LEU A 126 -5.93 -11.42 -5.20
C LEU A 126 -6.70 -12.66 -4.76
N VAL A 127 -7.22 -12.70 -3.54
CA VAL A 127 -8.06 -13.81 -3.05
C VAL A 127 -9.31 -13.98 -3.92
N GLU A 128 -10.02 -12.89 -4.21
CA GLU A 128 -11.23 -12.98 -5.06
C GLU A 128 -10.86 -13.30 -6.52
N ALA A 129 -9.77 -12.78 -7.07
CA ALA A 129 -9.30 -13.14 -8.41
C ALA A 129 -8.95 -14.63 -8.52
N VAL A 130 -8.29 -15.21 -7.52
CA VAL A 130 -7.99 -16.66 -7.48
C VAL A 130 -9.27 -17.49 -7.43
N LYS A 131 -10.28 -17.06 -6.66
CA LYS A 131 -11.59 -17.74 -6.63
C LYS A 131 -12.31 -17.68 -7.98
N GLU A 132 -12.28 -16.54 -8.67
CA GLU A 132 -12.85 -16.41 -10.02
C GLU A 132 -12.14 -17.33 -11.01
N LEU A 133 -10.81 -17.33 -11.01
CA LEU A 133 -10.00 -18.20 -11.86
C LEU A 133 -10.28 -19.69 -11.57
N THR A 134 -10.39 -20.06 -10.30
CA THR A 134 -10.69 -21.44 -9.89
C THR A 134 -12.06 -21.90 -10.43
N ARG A 135 -13.08 -21.02 -10.38
CA ARG A 135 -14.40 -21.32 -10.95
C ARG A 135 -14.29 -21.56 -12.46
N GLN A 136 -13.61 -20.68 -13.21
CA GLN A 136 -13.43 -20.82 -14.66
C GLN A 136 -12.71 -22.12 -15.02
N VAL A 137 -11.66 -22.50 -14.29
CA VAL A 137 -10.92 -23.75 -14.51
C VAL A 137 -11.81 -24.96 -14.25
N ASN A 138 -12.63 -24.95 -13.21
CA ASN A 138 -13.54 -26.06 -12.90
C ASN A 138 -14.63 -26.21 -13.97
N ASP A 139 -15.16 -25.10 -14.48
CA ASP A 139 -16.16 -25.11 -15.55
C ASP A 139 -15.58 -25.67 -16.87
N LEU A 140 -14.32 -25.31 -17.17
CA LEU A 140 -13.63 -25.87 -18.34
C LEU A 140 -13.36 -27.36 -18.18
N LYS A 141 -12.98 -27.85 -17.00
CA LYS A 141 -12.80 -29.29 -16.73
C LYS A 141 -14.09 -30.07 -16.95
N LYS A 142 -15.20 -29.58 -16.38
CA LYS A 142 -16.52 -30.23 -16.61
C LYS A 142 -16.88 -30.34 -18.10
N LYS A 143 -16.68 -29.25 -18.85
CA LYS A 143 -16.97 -29.26 -20.32
C LYS A 143 -16.06 -30.20 -21.10
N LEU A 144 -14.88 -30.54 -20.60
CA LEU A 144 -13.98 -31.51 -21.22
C LEU A 144 -14.37 -32.95 -20.88
N GLU A 145 -14.91 -33.21 -19.68
CA GLU A 145 -15.37 -34.54 -19.25
C GLU A 145 -16.71 -34.96 -19.90
N GLU A 146 -17.51 -33.97 -20.34
CA GLU A 146 -18.80 -34.19 -21.01
C GLU A 146 -18.68 -34.47 -22.53
N LYS A 147 -17.48 -34.45 -23.11
CA LYS A 147 -17.17 -34.75 -24.51
C LYS A 147 -16.60 -36.14 -24.70
#